data_559323cba2db297c806a769acd808ac1
#
_entry.id   559323cba2db297c806a769acd808ac1
#
_cell.length_a   1.000
_cell.length_b   1.000
_cell.length_c   1.000
_cell.angle_alpha   90.00
_cell.angle_beta   90.00
_cell.angle_gamma   90.00
#
_symmetry.space_group_name_H-M   'P 1'
#
loop_
_entity.id
_entity.type
_entity.pdbx_description
1 polymer ?
#
loop_
_entity_poly.entity_id
_entity_poly.type
_entity_poly.pdbx_seq_one_letter_code
_entity_poly.pdbx_strand_id
1 'polypeptide(L)' 'MTANEYQVTGMTCGHCEASVREEVGEIAGVTGIEVSAQTGRLVVTAEGDLDDAKVLAAVEEAGYSAVRA' A
#
# COMPACT_ATOMS: atom_id res chain seq x y z
N MET A 1 10.66 6.67 -12.16
CA MET A 1 9.90 5.65 -11.41
C MET A 1 10.30 5.68 -9.94
N THR A 2 9.33 5.57 -9.06
CA THR A 2 9.53 5.60 -7.62
C THR A 2 8.93 4.33 -7.01
N ALA A 3 9.69 3.65 -6.16
CA ALA A 3 9.20 2.50 -5.43
C ALA A 3 9.41 2.77 -3.94
N ASN A 4 8.33 2.78 -3.18
CA ASN A 4 8.36 3.01 -1.73
C ASN A 4 7.86 1.78 -0.99
N GLU A 5 8.48 1.50 0.14
CA GLU A 5 8.12 0.36 0.96
C GLU A 5 7.47 0.84 2.26
N TYR A 6 6.43 0.13 2.67
CA TYR A 6 5.66 0.45 3.87
C TYR A 6 5.45 -0.81 4.69
N GLN A 7 5.26 -0.63 6.00
CA GLN A 7 4.88 -1.71 6.89
C GLN A 7 3.43 -1.51 7.28
N VAL A 8 2.59 -2.48 6.94
CA VAL A 8 1.16 -2.43 7.20
C VAL A 8 0.83 -3.37 8.36
N THR A 9 0.04 -2.89 9.32
CA THR A 9 -0.41 -3.70 10.46
C THR A 9 -1.90 -3.99 10.32
N GLY A 10 -2.30 -5.15 10.83
CA GLY A 10 -3.71 -5.55 10.83
C GLY A 10 -4.10 -6.49 9.70
N MET A 11 -3.23 -6.72 8.73
CA MET A 11 -3.51 -7.68 7.67
C MET A 11 -3.35 -9.10 8.21
N THR A 12 -4.37 -9.92 8.03
CA THR A 12 -4.38 -11.28 8.56
C THR A 12 -4.66 -12.35 7.51
N CYS A 13 -5.05 -11.96 6.30
CA CYS A 13 -5.42 -12.93 5.25
C CYS A 13 -5.33 -12.29 3.87
N GLY A 14 -5.58 -13.10 2.83
CA GLY A 14 -5.53 -12.63 1.46
C GLY A 14 -6.57 -11.57 1.11
N HIS A 15 -7.69 -11.54 1.81
CA HIS A 15 -8.70 -10.49 1.61
C HIS A 15 -8.15 -9.13 2.01
N CYS A 16 -7.32 -9.10 3.04
CA CYS A 16 -6.68 -7.88 3.49
C CYS A 16 -5.74 -7.34 2.41
N GLU A 17 -4.98 -8.23 1.80
CA GLU A 17 -4.10 -7.85 0.69
C GLU A 17 -4.90 -7.25 -0.46
N ALA A 18 -6.02 -7.87 -0.82
CA ALA A 18 -6.86 -7.39 -1.91
C ALA A 18 -7.43 -5.99 -1.60
N SER A 19 -7.87 -5.77 -0.38
CA SER A 19 -8.41 -4.47 0.03
C SER A 19 -7.37 -3.37 -0.05
N VAL A 20 -6.18 -3.63 0.46
CA VAL A 20 -5.07 -2.66 0.40
C VAL A 20 -4.69 -2.38 -1.04
N ARG A 21 -4.57 -3.43 -1.86
CA ARG A 21 -4.21 -3.29 -3.27
C ARG A 21 -5.23 -2.44 -4.02
N GLU A 22 -6.51 -2.66 -3.75
CA GLU A 22 -7.58 -1.92 -4.40
C GLU A 22 -7.52 -0.42 -4.05
N GLU A 23 -7.41 -0.10 -2.77
CA GLU A 23 -7.38 1.29 -2.34
C GLU A 23 -6.12 2.02 -2.81
N VAL A 24 -4.96 1.38 -2.68
CA VAL A 24 -3.70 1.98 -3.13
C VAL A 24 -3.67 2.11 -4.65
N GLY A 25 -4.29 1.17 -5.36
CA GLY A 25 -4.35 1.20 -6.82
C GLY A 25 -5.15 2.37 -7.38
N GLU A 26 -5.97 3.03 -6.57
CA GLU A 26 -6.72 4.20 -6.99
C GLU A 26 -5.89 5.48 -7.01
N ILE A 27 -4.69 5.45 -6.46
CA ILE A 27 -3.80 6.60 -6.46
C ILE A 27 -3.26 6.83 -7.86
N ALA A 28 -3.38 8.07 -8.36
CA ALA A 28 -2.90 8.40 -9.69
C ALA A 28 -1.39 8.19 -9.78
N GLY A 29 -0.93 7.61 -10.87
CA GLY A 29 0.49 7.38 -11.12
C GLY A 29 1.03 6.05 -10.61
N VAL A 30 0.26 5.32 -9.80
CA VAL A 30 0.69 4.01 -9.31
C VAL A 30 0.65 2.99 -10.46
N THR A 31 1.78 2.31 -10.69
CA THR A 31 1.92 1.35 -11.77
C THR A 31 2.10 -0.08 -11.27
N GLY A 32 2.47 -0.26 -10.01
CA GLY A 32 2.66 -1.60 -9.45
C GLY A 32 2.48 -1.60 -7.95
N ILE A 33 1.97 -2.71 -7.44
CA ILE A 33 1.73 -2.89 -6.00
C ILE A 33 2.12 -4.31 -5.64
N GLU A 34 2.95 -4.45 -4.60
CA GLU A 34 3.22 -5.75 -4.00
C GLU A 34 2.83 -5.67 -2.53
N VAL A 35 2.03 -6.61 -2.07
CA VAL A 35 1.57 -6.63 -0.69
C VAL A 35 1.57 -8.06 -0.18
N SER A 36 2.01 -8.24 1.07
CA SER A 36 2.05 -9.54 1.73
C SER A 36 1.44 -9.45 3.12
N ALA A 37 0.38 -10.21 3.35
CA ALA A 37 -0.25 -10.26 4.67
C ALA A 37 0.63 -10.98 5.69
N GLN A 38 1.49 -11.90 5.24
CA GLN A 38 2.36 -12.65 6.15
C GLN A 38 3.41 -11.75 6.81
N THR A 39 3.98 -10.82 6.03
CA THR A 39 5.04 -9.95 6.53
C THR A 39 4.55 -8.54 6.83
N GLY A 40 3.37 -8.19 6.34
CA GLY A 40 2.85 -6.83 6.44
C GLY A 40 3.51 -5.87 5.47
N ARG A 41 4.32 -6.37 4.55
CA ARG A 41 5.08 -5.53 3.64
C ARG A 41 4.21 -5.06 2.47
N LEU A 42 4.31 -3.77 2.17
CA LEU A 42 3.65 -3.16 1.02
C LEU A 42 4.70 -2.39 0.23
N VAL A 43 4.84 -2.70 -1.05
CA VAL A 43 5.71 -1.95 -1.96
C VAL A 43 4.85 -1.35 -3.05
N VAL A 44 4.92 -0.04 -3.20
CA VAL A 44 4.14 0.70 -4.20
C VAL A 44 5.09 1.33 -5.19
N THR A 45 4.87 1.07 -6.46
CA THR A 45 5.66 1.64 -7.55
C THR A 45 4.81 2.65 -8.31
N ALA A 46 5.38 3.80 -8.62
CA ALA A 46 4.70 4.86 -9.36
C ALA A 46 5.60 5.43 -10.46
N GLU A 47 5.00 6.01 -11.49
CA GLU A 47 5.75 6.59 -12.61
C GLU A 47 6.49 7.86 -12.25
N GLY A 48 5.95 8.64 -11.34
CA GLY A 48 6.55 9.90 -10.90
C GLY A 48 6.74 9.90 -9.40
N ASP A 49 6.64 11.07 -8.80
CA ASP A 49 6.73 11.20 -7.37
C ASP A 49 5.53 10.53 -6.71
N LEU A 50 5.78 9.81 -5.64
CA LEU A 50 4.75 9.14 -4.87
C LEU A 50 4.64 9.81 -3.50
N ASP A 51 3.45 10.29 -3.19
CA ASP A 51 3.18 10.95 -1.92
C ASP A 51 2.86 9.89 -0.86
N ASP A 52 3.74 9.75 0.13
CA ASP A 52 3.54 8.79 1.23
C ASP A 52 2.21 9.01 1.93
N ALA A 53 1.81 10.27 2.12
CA ALA A 53 0.56 10.57 2.81
C ALA A 53 -0.65 9.97 2.08
N LYS A 54 -0.62 9.96 0.76
CA LYS A 54 -1.70 9.35 -0.02
C LYS A 54 -1.74 7.85 0.13
N VAL A 55 -0.58 7.21 0.16
CA VAL A 55 -0.49 5.76 0.37
C VAL A 55 -0.98 5.40 1.77
N LEU A 56 -0.53 6.13 2.78
CA LEU A 56 -0.95 5.88 4.15
C LEU A 56 -2.44 6.08 4.32
N ALA A 57 -3.00 7.12 3.71
CA ALA A 57 -4.44 7.38 3.74
C ALA A 57 -5.23 6.26 3.06
N ALA A 58 -4.73 5.74 1.93
CA ALA A 58 -5.38 4.64 1.22
C ALA A 58 -5.41 3.38 2.08
N VAL A 59 -4.32 3.07 2.78
CA VAL A 59 -4.27 1.93 3.67
C VAL A 59 -5.26 2.08 4.81
N GLU A 60 -5.40 3.29 5.36
CA GLU A 60 -6.38 3.56 6.41
C GLU A 60 -7.81 3.42 5.90
N GLU A 61 -8.07 3.85 4.67
CA GLU A 61 -9.39 3.66 4.05
C GLU A 61 -9.72 2.18 3.89
N ALA A 62 -8.71 1.34 3.68
CA ALA A 62 -8.91 -0.10 3.62
C ALA A 62 -9.16 -0.73 5.00
N GLY A 63 -8.98 0.04 6.07
CA GLY A 63 -9.22 -0.42 7.44
C GLY A 63 -7.97 -0.87 8.17
N TYR A 64 -6.79 -0.52 7.68
CA TYR A 64 -5.51 -0.93 8.27
C TYR A 64 -4.66 0.30 8.59
N SER A 65 -3.48 0.07 9.15
CA SER A 65 -2.53 1.14 9.45
C SER A 65 -1.19 0.82 8.80
N ALA A 66 -0.50 1.84 8.35
CA ALA A 66 0.80 1.66 7.73
C ALA A 66 1.76 2.74 8.18
N VAL A 67 3.05 2.41 8.17
CA VAL A 67 4.12 3.37 8.38
C VAL A 67 5.16 3.18 7.29
N ARG A 68 5.92 4.21 7.00
CA ARG A 68 7.00 4.12 6.02
C ARG A 68 8.10 3.20 6.57
N ALA A 69 8.47 2.22 5.78
CA ALA A 69 9.52 1.29 6.16
C ALA A 69 10.92 1.86 5.91
#